data_486f3cadab4c0d514a8cdbfa777d7203
#
_entry.id   486f3cadab4c0d514a8cdbfa777d7203
#
_cell.length_a   1.000
_cell.length_b   1.000
_cell.length_c   1.000
_cell.angle_alpha   90.00
_cell.angle_beta   90.00
_cell.angle_gamma   90.00
#
_symmetry.space_group_name_H-M   'P 1'
#
loop_
_entity.id
_entity.type
_entity.pdbx_description
1 polymer ?
#
loop_
_entity_poly.entity_id
_entity_poly.type
_entity_poly.pdbx_seq_one_letter_code
_entity_poly.pdbx_strand_id
1 'polypeptide(L)'
;MSAAGVQTLLAHLLTDGAAREEAAAAPEEYARRFGVPVEEVRRLCRDDAPRLHLTAVLTRWKRLTNAEGALPGTMRLCRRVRDDDTILTRVLASADMTTPRGIVRTAHRLGALAAETAADADRRLVADVVRYEALGFEIRSRPRSAVPGSSRGPLLGGGAVLAEFGCPVAEVRRRLIAGAPFDELRDVPTRFVLLPGAGGGIRPMQVSAGVYALLTACDGTTAVTALAERLGYSVEAVDRALRGLRAKGVEIGG
;
A
#
# COMPACT_ATOMS: atom_id res chain seq x y z
N MET A 1 -30.95 -22.06 13.55
CA MET A 1 -30.16 -21.78 12.33
C MET A 1 -29.48 -20.42 12.52
N SER A 2 -28.14 -20.37 12.54
CA SER A 2 -27.43 -19.10 12.71
C SER A 2 -27.24 -18.45 11.33
N ALA A 3 -27.88 -17.31 11.09
CA ALA A 3 -27.67 -16.52 9.86
C ALA A 3 -26.18 -16.20 9.63
N ALA A 4 -25.42 -16.04 10.72
CA ALA A 4 -23.98 -15.81 10.65
C ALA A 4 -23.22 -17.01 10.07
N GLY A 5 -23.61 -18.25 10.39
CA GLY A 5 -22.98 -19.45 9.84
C GLY A 5 -23.16 -19.56 8.33
N VAL A 6 -24.39 -19.30 7.84
CA VAL A 6 -24.70 -19.31 6.40
C VAL A 6 -23.93 -18.22 5.66
N GLN A 7 -23.87 -17.00 6.22
CA GLN A 7 -23.10 -15.89 5.63
C GLN A 7 -21.60 -16.21 5.56
N THR A 8 -21.04 -16.83 6.60
CA THR A 8 -19.62 -17.20 6.64
C THR A 8 -19.30 -18.30 5.63
N LEU A 9 -20.18 -19.33 5.54
CA LEU A 9 -20.08 -20.37 4.53
C LEU A 9 -20.14 -19.78 3.12
N LEU A 10 -21.14 -18.94 2.85
CA LEU A 10 -21.30 -18.30 1.54
C LEU A 10 -20.06 -17.45 1.16
N ALA A 11 -19.56 -16.65 2.09
CA ALA A 11 -18.34 -15.86 1.88
C ALA A 11 -17.14 -16.76 1.55
N HIS A 12 -16.99 -17.89 2.22
CA HIS A 12 -15.93 -18.86 1.97
C HIS A 12 -16.06 -19.50 0.57
N LEU A 13 -17.24 -19.98 0.21
CA LEU A 13 -17.53 -20.57 -1.10
C LEU A 13 -17.37 -19.56 -2.26
N LEU A 14 -17.67 -18.29 -2.04
CA LEU A 14 -17.51 -17.24 -3.05
C LEU A 14 -16.04 -16.85 -3.29
N THR A 15 -15.18 -17.05 -2.31
CA THR A 15 -13.80 -16.57 -2.34
C THR A 15 -12.77 -17.66 -2.65
N ASP A 16 -13.12 -18.92 -2.39
CA ASP A 16 -12.23 -20.05 -2.60
C ASP A 16 -12.89 -21.08 -3.54
N GLY A 17 -12.28 -21.27 -4.72
CA GLY A 17 -12.77 -22.24 -5.71
C GLY A 17 -12.62 -23.69 -5.25
N ALA A 18 -11.52 -24.03 -4.57
CA ALA A 18 -11.29 -25.36 -4.04
C ALA A 18 -12.31 -25.70 -2.94
N ALA A 19 -12.66 -24.71 -2.09
CA ALA A 19 -13.66 -24.89 -1.07
C ALA A 19 -15.05 -25.28 -1.60
N ARG A 20 -15.39 -24.88 -2.83
CA ARG A 20 -16.66 -25.31 -3.45
C ARG A 20 -16.63 -26.77 -3.83
N GLU A 21 -15.52 -27.24 -4.40
CA GLU A 21 -15.34 -28.65 -4.76
C GLU A 21 -15.31 -29.53 -3.51
N GLU A 22 -14.58 -29.10 -2.49
CA GLU A 22 -14.53 -29.79 -1.18
C GLU A 22 -15.89 -29.83 -0.50
N ALA A 23 -16.63 -28.70 -0.47
CA ALA A 23 -17.98 -28.66 0.13
C ALA A 23 -18.99 -29.54 -0.62
N ALA A 24 -18.85 -29.66 -1.94
CA ALA A 24 -19.66 -30.58 -2.75
C ALA A 24 -19.32 -32.05 -2.46
N ALA A 25 -18.03 -32.35 -2.24
CA ALA A 25 -17.57 -33.70 -1.93
C ALA A 25 -17.86 -34.14 -0.47
N ALA A 26 -17.77 -33.21 0.50
CA ALA A 26 -17.92 -33.49 1.93
C ALA A 26 -18.89 -32.51 2.64
N PRO A 27 -20.18 -32.48 2.26
CA PRO A 27 -21.13 -31.50 2.76
C PRO A 27 -21.37 -31.59 4.28
N GLU A 28 -21.28 -32.78 4.88
CA GLU A 28 -21.43 -33.00 6.32
C GLU A 28 -20.31 -32.36 7.13
N GLU A 29 -19.09 -32.36 6.62
CA GLU A 29 -17.94 -31.72 7.26
C GLU A 29 -18.06 -30.20 7.23
N TYR A 30 -18.43 -29.63 6.09
CA TYR A 30 -18.69 -28.20 5.93
C TYR A 30 -19.88 -27.75 6.80
N ALA A 31 -20.93 -28.52 6.86
CA ALA A 31 -22.08 -28.26 7.74
C ALA A 31 -21.65 -28.12 9.21
N ARG A 32 -20.84 -29.06 9.71
CA ARG A 32 -20.24 -29.00 11.07
C ARG A 32 -19.33 -27.80 11.26
N ARG A 33 -18.43 -27.56 10.31
CA ARG A 33 -17.43 -26.48 10.39
C ARG A 33 -18.08 -25.10 10.49
N PHE A 34 -19.16 -24.86 9.78
CA PHE A 34 -19.82 -23.56 9.70
C PHE A 34 -21.09 -23.47 10.56
N GLY A 35 -21.49 -24.55 11.24
CA GLY A 35 -22.70 -24.59 12.08
C GLY A 35 -23.98 -24.38 11.29
N VAL A 36 -24.06 -24.95 10.08
CA VAL A 36 -25.23 -24.87 9.18
C VAL A 36 -25.81 -26.25 8.91
N PRO A 37 -27.10 -26.36 8.50
CA PRO A 37 -27.67 -27.60 8.08
C PRO A 37 -26.94 -28.18 6.85
N VAL A 38 -26.80 -29.50 6.81
CA VAL A 38 -26.16 -30.18 5.68
C VAL A 38 -26.91 -29.95 4.36
N GLU A 39 -28.23 -29.86 4.43
CA GLU A 39 -29.06 -29.58 3.24
C GLU A 39 -28.83 -28.20 2.66
N GLU A 40 -28.45 -27.22 3.48
CA GLU A 40 -28.08 -25.90 3.00
C GLU A 40 -26.75 -25.94 2.23
N VAL A 41 -25.75 -26.70 2.70
CA VAL A 41 -24.50 -26.92 1.96
C VAL A 41 -24.78 -27.61 0.63
N ARG A 42 -25.59 -28.66 0.63
CA ARG A 42 -25.99 -29.41 -0.58
C ARG A 42 -26.69 -28.51 -1.57
N ARG A 43 -27.64 -27.69 -1.12
CA ARG A 43 -28.37 -26.73 -1.94
C ARG A 43 -27.41 -25.74 -2.61
N LEU A 44 -26.54 -25.13 -1.83
CA LEU A 44 -25.55 -24.15 -2.36
C LEU A 44 -24.62 -24.77 -3.38
N CYS A 45 -24.18 -26.01 -3.17
CA CYS A 45 -23.21 -26.69 -4.05
C CYS A 45 -23.83 -27.38 -5.27
N ARG A 46 -25.13 -27.68 -5.27
CA ARG A 46 -25.83 -28.34 -6.38
C ARG A 46 -26.83 -27.41 -7.06
N ASP A 47 -27.86 -26.98 -6.36
CA ASP A 47 -29.00 -26.28 -6.96
C ASP A 47 -28.64 -24.83 -7.32
N ASP A 48 -27.90 -24.16 -6.45
CA ASP A 48 -27.45 -22.78 -6.64
C ASP A 48 -26.04 -22.69 -7.25
N ALA A 49 -25.40 -23.81 -7.60
CA ALA A 49 -24.01 -23.85 -8.10
C ALA A 49 -23.73 -22.90 -9.27
N PRO A 50 -24.58 -22.76 -10.29
CA PRO A 50 -24.34 -21.81 -11.39
C PRO A 50 -24.38 -20.35 -10.93
N ARG A 51 -25.32 -20.01 -10.02
CA ARG A 51 -25.45 -18.65 -9.46
C ARG A 51 -24.28 -18.33 -8.54
N LEU A 52 -23.88 -19.31 -7.71
CA LEU A 52 -22.71 -19.19 -6.84
C LEU A 52 -21.44 -19.01 -7.66
N HIS A 53 -21.26 -19.75 -8.75
CA HIS A 53 -20.13 -19.62 -9.65
C HIS A 53 -20.07 -18.21 -10.29
N LEU A 54 -21.18 -17.73 -10.84
CA LEU A 54 -21.26 -16.39 -11.42
C LEU A 54 -20.92 -15.31 -10.39
N THR A 55 -21.52 -15.41 -9.20
CA THR A 55 -21.26 -14.46 -8.10
C THR A 55 -19.80 -14.49 -7.67
N ALA A 56 -19.18 -15.67 -7.63
CA ALA A 56 -17.76 -15.82 -7.31
C ALA A 56 -16.86 -15.15 -8.37
N VAL A 57 -17.16 -15.35 -9.65
CA VAL A 57 -16.45 -14.71 -10.77
C VAL A 57 -16.55 -13.18 -10.67
N LEU A 58 -17.75 -12.64 -10.45
CA LEU A 58 -17.97 -11.20 -10.31
C LEU A 58 -17.26 -10.63 -9.07
N THR A 59 -17.31 -11.36 -7.95
CA THR A 59 -16.62 -10.96 -6.70
C THR A 59 -15.12 -10.94 -6.89
N ARG A 60 -14.57 -11.97 -7.56
CA ARG A 60 -13.14 -12.05 -7.93
C ARG A 60 -12.74 -10.87 -8.80
N TRP A 61 -13.48 -10.63 -9.88
CA TRP A 61 -13.24 -9.52 -10.79
C TRP A 61 -13.26 -8.17 -10.07
N LYS A 62 -14.29 -7.93 -9.24
CA LYS A 62 -14.39 -6.69 -8.45
C LYS A 62 -13.20 -6.49 -7.51
N ARG A 63 -12.73 -7.54 -6.85
CA ARG A 63 -11.57 -7.46 -5.95
C ARG A 63 -10.29 -7.17 -6.70
N LEU A 64 -10.05 -7.81 -7.85
CA LEU A 64 -8.92 -7.52 -8.72
C LEU A 64 -8.95 -6.06 -9.19
N THR A 65 -10.09 -5.58 -9.69
CA THR A 65 -10.28 -4.19 -10.13
C THR A 65 -10.04 -3.19 -8.99
N ASN A 66 -10.54 -3.47 -7.79
CA ASN A 66 -10.29 -2.62 -6.62
C ASN A 66 -8.81 -2.60 -6.24
N ALA A 67 -8.12 -3.75 -6.29
CA ALA A 67 -6.69 -3.83 -6.02
C ALA A 67 -5.87 -3.10 -7.08
N GLU A 68 -6.21 -3.22 -8.36
CA GLU A 68 -5.60 -2.48 -9.46
C GLU A 68 -5.79 -0.96 -9.32
N GLY A 69 -6.96 -0.53 -8.90
CA GLY A 69 -7.22 0.89 -8.64
C GLY A 69 -6.46 1.44 -7.44
N ALA A 70 -6.33 0.65 -6.37
CA ALA A 70 -5.67 1.07 -5.14
C ALA A 70 -4.14 0.93 -5.19
N LEU A 71 -3.63 -0.16 -5.76
CA LEU A 71 -2.23 -0.60 -5.75
C LEU A 71 -1.72 -0.95 -7.16
N PRO A 72 -1.85 -0.03 -8.14
CA PRO A 72 -1.60 -0.37 -9.54
C PRO A 72 -0.16 -0.79 -9.82
N GLY A 73 0.83 -0.18 -9.18
CA GLY A 73 2.24 -0.55 -9.32
C GLY A 73 2.53 -1.93 -8.74
N THR A 74 2.04 -2.19 -7.53
CA THR A 74 2.15 -3.50 -6.86
C THR A 74 1.50 -4.61 -7.70
N MET A 75 0.29 -4.39 -8.20
CA MET A 75 -0.41 -5.37 -9.05
C MET A 75 0.33 -5.66 -10.36
N ARG A 76 0.88 -4.62 -11.01
CA ARG A 76 1.71 -4.81 -12.22
C ARG A 76 2.97 -5.60 -11.96
N LEU A 77 3.66 -5.34 -10.84
CA LEU A 77 4.82 -6.13 -10.42
C LEU A 77 4.45 -7.58 -10.14
N CYS A 78 3.38 -7.83 -9.40
CA CYS A 78 2.93 -9.20 -9.13
C CYS A 78 2.70 -9.98 -10.42
N ARG A 79 2.03 -9.39 -11.42
CA ARG A 79 1.82 -10.04 -12.72
C ARG A 79 3.09 -10.22 -13.54
N ARG A 80 4.07 -9.33 -13.41
CA ARG A 80 5.36 -9.45 -14.09
C ARG A 80 6.19 -10.63 -13.55
N VAL A 81 6.11 -10.88 -12.25
CA VAL A 81 6.88 -11.94 -11.57
C VAL A 81 6.11 -13.27 -11.56
N ARG A 82 4.79 -13.22 -11.62
CA ARG A 82 3.90 -14.38 -11.64
C ARG A 82 2.77 -14.16 -12.62
N ASP A 83 2.78 -14.90 -13.69
CA ASP A 83 1.71 -14.91 -14.68
C ASP A 83 0.51 -15.79 -14.24
N ASP A 84 0.22 -15.81 -12.93
CA ASP A 84 -0.85 -16.61 -12.32
C ASP A 84 -1.77 -15.76 -11.45
N ASP A 85 -2.87 -15.32 -12.05
CA ASP A 85 -3.95 -14.59 -11.37
C ASP A 85 -4.62 -15.40 -10.25
N THR A 86 -4.48 -16.73 -10.22
CA THR A 86 -5.10 -17.60 -9.21
C THR A 86 -4.55 -17.31 -7.83
N ILE A 87 -3.22 -17.15 -7.72
CA ILE A 87 -2.55 -16.85 -6.47
C ILE A 87 -2.89 -15.43 -6.00
N LEU A 88 -2.88 -14.45 -6.92
CA LEU A 88 -3.32 -13.09 -6.62
C LEU A 88 -4.75 -13.07 -6.08
N THR A 89 -5.64 -13.83 -6.71
CA THR A 89 -7.03 -13.96 -6.29
C THR A 89 -7.14 -14.54 -4.89
N ARG A 90 -6.34 -15.55 -4.54
CA ARG A 90 -6.33 -16.15 -3.20
C ARG A 90 -5.87 -15.15 -2.14
N VAL A 91 -4.84 -14.34 -2.40
CA VAL A 91 -4.42 -13.26 -1.49
C VAL A 91 -5.52 -12.23 -1.33
N LEU A 92 -6.18 -11.84 -2.42
CA LEU A 92 -7.24 -10.84 -2.41
C LEU A 92 -8.57 -11.36 -1.83
N ALA A 93 -8.77 -12.68 -1.76
CA ALA A 93 -9.97 -13.29 -1.20
C ALA A 93 -10.25 -12.88 0.25
N SER A 94 -9.20 -12.73 1.06
CA SER A 94 -9.27 -12.30 2.46
C SER A 94 -8.82 -10.86 2.68
N ALA A 95 -8.63 -10.07 1.60
CA ALA A 95 -8.12 -8.71 1.68
C ALA A 95 -9.24 -7.71 2.05
N ASP A 96 -8.95 -6.83 3.00
CA ASP A 96 -9.75 -5.65 3.26
C ASP A 96 -9.24 -4.51 2.34
N MET A 97 -10.00 -4.26 1.27
CA MET A 97 -9.72 -3.17 0.32
C MET A 97 -10.60 -1.94 0.58
N THR A 98 -11.29 -1.87 1.70
CA THR A 98 -12.21 -0.78 2.05
C THR A 98 -11.60 0.23 3.01
N THR A 99 -10.64 -0.20 3.81
CA THR A 99 -9.96 0.66 4.78
C THR A 99 -8.50 0.91 4.38
N PRO A 100 -7.93 2.10 4.68
CA PRO A 100 -6.52 2.38 4.42
C PRO A 100 -5.58 1.34 5.05
N ARG A 101 -5.86 0.93 6.30
CA ARG A 101 -5.07 -0.12 6.98
C ARG A 101 -5.18 -1.48 6.30
N GLY A 102 -6.35 -1.82 5.80
CA GLY A 102 -6.57 -3.05 5.04
C GLY A 102 -5.80 -3.04 3.73
N ILE A 103 -5.82 -1.92 3.00
CA ILE A 103 -5.07 -1.75 1.74
C ILE A 103 -3.56 -1.84 2.00
N VAL A 104 -3.03 -1.16 3.02
CA VAL A 104 -1.61 -1.26 3.40
C VAL A 104 -1.20 -2.71 3.68
N ARG A 105 -1.99 -3.42 4.48
CA ARG A 105 -1.76 -4.84 4.78
C ARG A 105 -1.76 -5.70 3.53
N THR A 106 -2.70 -5.44 2.62
CA THR A 106 -2.80 -6.14 1.34
C THR A 106 -1.60 -5.86 0.45
N ALA A 107 -1.13 -4.60 0.38
CA ALA A 107 0.08 -4.23 -0.35
C ALA A 107 1.29 -5.05 0.11
N HIS A 108 1.51 -5.13 1.43
CA HIS A 108 2.62 -5.93 1.99
C HIS A 108 2.49 -7.43 1.70
N ARG A 109 1.28 -7.99 1.77
CA ARG A 109 1.05 -9.43 1.43
C ARG A 109 1.32 -9.71 -0.04
N LEU A 110 0.88 -8.83 -0.94
CA LEU A 110 1.16 -8.93 -2.38
C LEU A 110 2.66 -8.75 -2.65
N GLY A 111 3.31 -7.83 -1.96
CA GLY A 111 4.75 -7.61 -2.04
C GLY A 111 5.56 -8.82 -1.59
N ALA A 112 5.19 -9.45 -0.47
CA ALA A 112 5.80 -10.69 0.00
C ALA A 112 5.68 -11.81 -1.04
N LEU A 113 4.47 -11.99 -1.59
CA LEU A 113 4.22 -12.96 -2.64
C LEU A 113 5.06 -12.71 -3.91
N ALA A 114 5.18 -11.46 -4.34
CA ALA A 114 6.02 -11.09 -5.48
C ALA A 114 7.51 -11.33 -5.19
N ALA A 115 7.96 -11.02 -3.97
CA ALA A 115 9.36 -11.20 -3.56
C ALA A 115 9.80 -12.67 -3.48
N GLU A 116 8.87 -13.61 -3.19
CA GLU A 116 9.16 -15.04 -3.15
C GLU A 116 9.65 -15.59 -4.50
N THR A 117 9.14 -15.02 -5.60
CA THR A 117 9.44 -15.47 -6.96
C THR A 117 10.33 -14.51 -7.76
N ALA A 118 10.54 -13.30 -7.23
CA ALA A 118 11.38 -12.30 -7.87
C ALA A 118 12.87 -12.69 -7.81
N ALA A 119 13.61 -12.40 -8.87
CA ALA A 119 15.06 -12.41 -8.84
C ALA A 119 15.58 -11.39 -7.79
N ASP A 120 16.77 -11.60 -7.24
CA ASP A 120 17.32 -10.75 -6.17
C ASP A 120 17.35 -9.26 -6.55
N ALA A 121 17.67 -8.96 -7.81
CA ALA A 121 17.64 -7.60 -8.34
C ALA A 121 16.24 -6.96 -8.32
N ASP A 122 15.19 -7.77 -8.48
CA ASP A 122 13.80 -7.30 -8.50
C ASP A 122 13.20 -7.18 -7.09
N ARG A 123 13.72 -7.89 -6.10
CA ARG A 123 13.17 -7.86 -4.71
C ARG A 123 13.20 -6.47 -4.09
N ARG A 124 14.30 -5.71 -4.30
CA ARG A 124 14.39 -4.32 -3.83
C ARG A 124 13.35 -3.44 -4.51
N LEU A 125 13.20 -3.58 -5.81
CA LEU A 125 12.20 -2.85 -6.58
C LEU A 125 10.78 -3.14 -6.11
N VAL A 126 10.46 -4.41 -5.87
CA VAL A 126 9.16 -4.84 -5.31
C VAL A 126 8.93 -4.17 -3.95
N ALA A 127 9.92 -4.23 -3.06
CA ALA A 127 9.83 -3.61 -1.74
C ALA A 127 9.62 -2.10 -1.82
N ASP A 128 10.33 -1.40 -2.71
CA ASP A 128 10.23 0.05 -2.90
C ASP A 128 8.85 0.46 -3.42
N VAL A 129 8.33 -0.20 -4.46
CA VAL A 129 7.01 0.12 -5.04
C VAL A 129 5.89 -0.17 -4.05
N VAL A 130 5.92 -1.32 -3.38
CA VAL A 130 4.95 -1.69 -2.35
C VAL A 130 4.95 -0.67 -1.21
N ARG A 131 6.13 -0.32 -0.69
CA ARG A 131 6.29 0.67 0.38
C ARG A 131 5.79 2.05 -0.06
N TYR A 132 6.08 2.47 -1.28
CA TYR A 132 5.62 3.76 -1.81
C TYR A 132 4.08 3.83 -1.88
N GLU A 133 3.42 2.80 -2.41
CA GLU A 133 1.96 2.75 -2.48
C GLU A 133 1.33 2.64 -1.09
N ALA A 134 1.89 1.83 -0.18
CA ALA A 134 1.44 1.72 1.21
C ALA A 134 1.53 3.07 1.95
N LEU A 135 2.66 3.78 1.85
CA LEU A 135 2.86 5.11 2.42
C LEU A 135 1.80 6.11 1.92
N GLY A 136 1.37 5.98 0.66
CA GLY A 136 0.30 6.80 0.11
C GLY A 136 -1.02 6.65 0.87
N PHE A 137 -1.36 5.45 1.34
CA PHE A 137 -2.55 5.20 2.16
C PHE A 137 -2.35 5.62 3.61
N GLU A 138 -1.17 5.40 4.18
CA GLU A 138 -0.84 5.83 5.53
C GLU A 138 -0.92 7.35 5.68
N ILE A 139 -0.33 8.11 4.75
CA ILE A 139 -0.35 9.57 4.77
C ILE A 139 -1.79 10.09 4.71
N ARG A 140 -2.64 9.51 3.87
CA ARG A 140 -4.05 9.90 3.75
C ARG A 140 -4.85 9.62 5.02
N SER A 141 -4.50 8.58 5.76
CA SER A 141 -5.20 8.18 6.98
C SER A 141 -4.71 8.88 8.25
N ARG A 142 -3.60 9.62 8.16
CA ARG A 142 -3.09 10.38 9.30
C ARG A 142 -3.98 11.59 9.59
N PRO A 143 -4.31 11.84 10.87
CA PRO A 143 -4.94 13.10 11.24
C PRO A 143 -3.98 14.24 10.88
N ARG A 144 -4.50 15.29 10.25
CA ARG A 144 -3.75 16.53 10.02
C ARG A 144 -3.63 17.26 11.34
N SER A 145 -2.60 16.95 12.10
CA SER A 145 -2.28 17.73 13.31
C SER A 145 -1.68 19.06 12.88
N ALA A 146 -2.24 20.15 13.37
CA ALA A 146 -1.60 21.44 13.21
C ALA A 146 -0.21 21.40 13.85
N VAL A 147 0.78 21.95 13.16
CA VAL A 147 2.14 22.09 13.74
C VAL A 147 2.04 23.03 14.93
N PRO A 148 2.50 22.63 16.13
CA PRO A 148 2.50 23.53 17.27
C PRO A 148 3.26 24.82 16.97
N GLY A 149 2.62 25.98 17.14
CA GLY A 149 3.23 27.28 16.85
C GLY A 149 4.34 27.70 17.84
N SER A 150 4.64 26.88 18.86
CA SER A 150 5.58 27.18 19.93
C SER A 150 6.77 26.24 20.02
N SER A 151 7.25 25.72 18.89
CA SER A 151 8.48 24.92 18.86
C SER A 151 9.73 25.81 19.01
N ARG A 152 10.75 25.33 19.73
CA ARG A 152 12.05 26.04 19.91
C ARG A 152 12.89 26.02 18.63
N GLY A 153 12.55 25.16 17.68
CA GLY A 153 13.23 24.98 16.41
C GLY A 153 12.29 24.49 15.32
N PRO A 154 12.77 24.31 14.09
CA PRO A 154 11.95 23.84 12.99
C PRO A 154 11.45 22.42 13.25
N LEU A 155 10.13 22.22 13.08
CA LEU A 155 9.44 20.95 13.22
C LEU A 155 8.76 20.58 11.90
N LEU A 156 9.09 19.41 11.35
CA LEU A 156 8.41 18.90 10.18
C LEU A 156 6.96 18.55 10.51
N GLY A 157 6.00 19.10 9.76
CA GLY A 157 4.57 18.89 9.98
C GLY A 157 4.15 17.43 9.84
N GLY A 158 3.21 17.00 10.69
CA GLY A 158 2.79 15.60 10.82
C GLY A 158 2.15 14.97 9.59
N GLY A 159 1.82 15.76 8.56
CA GLY A 159 1.35 15.26 7.27
C GLY A 159 2.46 14.83 6.31
N ALA A 160 3.71 15.23 6.56
CA ALA A 160 4.85 14.89 5.72
C ALA A 160 5.52 13.59 6.16
N VAL A 161 6.01 12.79 5.21
CA VAL A 161 6.78 11.58 5.47
C VAL A 161 8.07 11.64 4.67
N LEU A 162 9.19 11.44 5.36
CA LEU A 162 10.49 11.28 4.74
C LEU A 162 10.69 9.81 4.37
N ALA A 163 11.08 9.55 3.13
CA ALA A 163 11.33 8.21 2.65
C ALA A 163 12.52 8.18 1.68
N GLU A 164 13.35 7.16 1.84
CA GLU A 164 14.45 6.84 0.92
C GLU A 164 14.15 5.53 0.23
N PHE A 165 14.39 5.47 -1.08
CA PHE A 165 14.16 4.32 -1.94
C PHE A 165 15.43 4.03 -2.74
N GLY A 166 15.60 2.78 -3.16
CA GLY A 166 16.71 2.38 -4.03
C GLY A 166 16.60 2.87 -5.47
N CYS A 167 15.42 3.42 -5.84
CA CYS A 167 15.14 3.96 -7.16
C CYS A 167 14.24 5.19 -7.09
N PRO A 168 14.08 5.99 -8.17
CA PRO A 168 13.08 7.06 -8.26
C PRO A 168 11.67 6.46 -8.39
N VAL A 169 11.19 5.87 -7.30
CA VAL A 169 10.04 4.98 -7.23
C VAL A 169 8.75 5.58 -7.81
N ALA A 170 8.55 6.89 -7.69
CA ALA A 170 7.39 7.57 -8.28
C ALA A 170 7.40 7.48 -9.81
N GLU A 171 8.56 7.66 -10.42
CA GLU A 171 8.75 7.55 -11.87
C GLU A 171 8.71 6.10 -12.33
N VAL A 172 9.38 5.19 -11.61
CA VAL A 172 9.34 3.75 -11.86
C VAL A 172 7.89 3.25 -11.84
N ARG A 173 7.13 3.62 -10.81
CA ARG A 173 5.71 3.27 -10.71
C ARG A 173 4.89 3.80 -11.89
N ARG A 174 5.11 5.06 -12.29
CA ARG A 174 4.42 5.67 -13.44
C ARG A 174 4.68 4.89 -14.73
N ARG A 175 5.95 4.57 -15.00
CA ARG A 175 6.35 3.79 -16.20
C ARG A 175 5.82 2.36 -16.14
N LEU A 176 5.88 1.73 -14.98
CA LEU A 176 5.35 0.37 -14.77
C LEU A 176 3.85 0.31 -15.08
N ILE A 177 3.06 1.29 -14.62
CA ILE A 177 1.63 1.38 -14.92
C ILE A 177 1.38 1.60 -16.41
N ALA A 178 2.22 2.43 -17.05
CA ALA A 178 2.15 2.71 -18.49
C ALA A 178 2.70 1.56 -19.37
N GLY A 179 3.30 0.52 -18.80
CA GLY A 179 3.98 -0.54 -19.55
C GLY A 179 5.27 -0.08 -20.25
N ALA A 180 5.85 1.05 -19.80
CA ALA A 180 7.08 1.61 -20.36
C ALA A 180 8.33 1.03 -19.66
N PRO A 181 9.50 0.97 -20.36
CA PRO A 181 10.74 0.49 -19.78
C PRO A 181 11.23 1.42 -18.65
N PHE A 182 11.88 0.85 -17.63
CA PHE A 182 12.38 1.56 -16.46
C PHE A 182 13.69 0.97 -15.91
N ASP A 183 14.32 0.05 -16.62
CA ASP A 183 15.50 -0.69 -16.13
C ASP A 183 16.68 0.24 -15.80
N GLU A 184 16.85 1.34 -16.51
CA GLU A 184 17.87 2.36 -16.25
C GLU A 184 17.66 3.14 -14.93
N LEU A 185 16.48 3.01 -14.31
CA LEU A 185 16.13 3.69 -13.06
C LEU A 185 16.33 2.83 -11.82
N ARG A 186 16.65 1.53 -11.96
CA ARG A 186 16.60 0.55 -10.87
C ARG A 186 17.51 0.86 -9.69
N ASP A 187 18.72 1.32 -9.93
CA ASP A 187 19.76 1.51 -8.92
C ASP A 187 20.14 2.99 -8.76
N VAL A 188 19.15 3.86 -8.79
CA VAL A 188 19.31 5.31 -8.58
C VAL A 188 18.68 5.71 -7.25
N PRO A 189 19.42 5.63 -6.12
CA PRO A 189 18.86 5.93 -4.80
C PRO A 189 18.26 7.34 -4.77
N THR A 190 17.03 7.42 -4.29
CA THR A 190 16.26 8.66 -4.34
C THR A 190 15.57 8.93 -3.00
N ARG A 191 15.60 10.20 -2.57
CA ARG A 191 15.00 10.67 -1.33
C ARG A 191 13.79 11.53 -1.62
N PHE A 192 12.71 11.30 -0.88
CA PHE A 192 11.46 12.02 -1.04
C PHE A 192 10.95 12.61 0.27
N VAL A 193 10.32 13.76 0.14
CA VAL A 193 9.29 14.22 1.06
C VAL A 193 7.95 13.89 0.42
N LEU A 194 7.20 13.01 1.04
CA LEU A 194 5.86 12.64 0.62
C LEU A 194 4.86 13.49 1.39
N LEU A 195 4.08 14.28 0.67
CA LEU A 195 3.11 15.22 1.22
C LEU A 195 1.69 14.76 0.87
N PRO A 196 0.69 15.09 1.70
CA PRO A 196 -0.71 14.97 1.28
C PRO A 196 -0.95 15.81 0.03
N GLY A 197 -1.51 15.20 -1.00
CA GLY A 197 -1.90 15.88 -2.24
C GLY A 197 -3.37 16.31 -2.23
N ALA A 198 -3.74 17.14 -3.19
CA ALA A 198 -5.14 17.46 -3.47
C ALA A 198 -5.90 16.19 -3.88
N GLY A 199 -7.20 16.11 -3.53
CA GLY A 199 -8.03 14.96 -3.87
C GLY A 199 -7.65 13.65 -3.17
N GLY A 200 -6.90 13.70 -2.07
CA GLY A 200 -6.54 12.50 -1.28
C GLY A 200 -5.39 11.67 -1.86
N GLY A 201 -4.67 12.20 -2.85
CA GLY A 201 -3.42 11.61 -3.34
C GLY A 201 -2.23 11.91 -2.45
N ILE A 202 -1.04 11.47 -2.88
CA ILE A 202 0.25 11.94 -2.36
C ILE A 202 0.95 12.80 -3.41
N ARG A 203 1.70 13.78 -2.93
CA ARG A 203 2.57 14.61 -3.75
C ARG A 203 4.03 14.27 -3.39
N PRO A 204 4.71 13.44 -4.19
CA PRO A 204 6.12 13.16 -3.97
C PRO A 204 6.97 14.36 -4.39
N MET A 205 7.88 14.79 -3.52
CA MET A 205 8.87 15.80 -3.82
C MET A 205 10.26 15.19 -3.61
N GLN A 206 11.00 15.03 -4.70
CA GLN A 206 12.37 14.56 -4.63
C GLN A 206 13.26 15.66 -4.03
N VAL A 207 14.14 15.26 -3.12
CA VAL A 207 15.05 16.16 -2.41
C VAL A 207 16.49 15.64 -2.45
N SER A 208 17.45 16.56 -2.31
CA SER A 208 18.87 16.20 -2.19
C SER A 208 19.15 15.55 -0.82
N ALA A 209 20.29 14.86 -0.71
CA ALA A 209 20.73 14.25 0.55
C ALA A 209 20.83 15.30 1.69
N GLY A 210 21.35 16.50 1.40
CA GLY A 210 21.46 17.58 2.39
C GLY A 210 20.09 18.08 2.88
N VAL A 211 19.13 18.25 1.96
CA VAL A 211 17.76 18.64 2.33
C VAL A 211 17.05 17.52 3.12
N TYR A 212 17.27 16.27 2.75
CA TYR A 212 16.74 15.13 3.49
C TYR A 212 17.30 15.08 4.92
N ALA A 213 18.62 15.23 5.08
CA ALA A 213 19.28 15.30 6.38
C ALA A 213 18.75 16.47 7.24
N LEU A 214 18.57 17.65 6.62
CA LEU A 214 17.99 18.83 7.30
C LEU A 214 16.57 18.51 7.81
N LEU A 215 15.70 17.98 6.96
CA LEU A 215 14.33 17.65 7.36
C LEU A 215 14.25 16.55 8.41
N THR A 216 15.16 15.56 8.36
CA THR A 216 15.28 14.53 9.40
C THR A 216 15.66 15.13 10.76
N ALA A 217 16.41 16.22 10.74
CA ALA A 217 16.87 16.91 11.93
C ALA A 217 15.88 17.97 12.46
N CYS A 218 14.78 18.24 11.73
CA CYS A 218 13.71 19.17 12.16
C CYS A 218 12.79 18.51 13.19
N ASP A 219 13.26 18.44 14.44
CA ASP A 219 12.59 17.79 15.58
C ASP A 219 11.74 18.75 16.45
N GLY A 220 11.73 20.04 16.12
CA GLY A 220 11.05 21.10 16.88
C GLY A 220 11.78 21.58 18.12
N THR A 221 12.90 20.98 18.49
CA THR A 221 13.66 21.30 19.70
C THR A 221 15.02 21.95 19.40
N THR A 222 15.62 21.60 18.27
CA THR A 222 16.96 22.05 17.86
C THR A 222 16.87 23.39 17.13
N ALA A 223 17.53 24.42 17.63
CA ALA A 223 17.57 25.74 17.02
C ALA A 223 18.27 25.70 15.64
N VAL A 224 17.90 26.62 14.73
CA VAL A 224 18.46 26.67 13.36
C VAL A 224 19.98 26.79 13.35
N THR A 225 20.55 27.54 14.31
CA THR A 225 22.03 27.68 14.46
C THR A 225 22.70 26.35 14.76
N ALA A 226 22.14 25.57 15.70
CA ALA A 226 22.65 24.25 16.05
C ALA A 226 22.47 23.22 14.93
N LEU A 227 21.37 23.33 14.15
CA LEU A 227 21.17 22.52 12.95
C LEU A 227 22.23 22.82 11.87
N ALA A 228 22.51 24.11 11.65
CA ALA A 228 23.52 24.56 10.69
C ALA A 228 24.91 24.01 11.05
N GLU A 229 25.32 24.14 12.31
CA GLU A 229 26.59 23.59 12.81
C GLU A 229 26.66 22.07 12.66
N ARG A 230 25.63 21.35 13.12
CA ARG A 230 25.56 19.87 13.05
C ARG A 230 25.63 19.33 11.62
N LEU A 231 25.07 20.07 10.65
CA LEU A 231 25.03 19.65 9.24
C LEU A 231 26.18 20.22 8.40
N GLY A 232 27.02 21.06 8.97
CA GLY A 232 28.14 21.70 8.28
C GLY A 232 27.71 22.76 7.25
N TYR A 233 26.59 23.47 7.48
CA TYR A 233 26.08 24.52 6.61
C TYR A 233 26.10 25.88 7.33
N SER A 234 26.00 26.99 6.57
CA SER A 234 25.75 28.28 7.18
C SER A 234 24.27 28.41 7.60
N VAL A 235 24.00 29.26 8.61
CA VAL A 235 22.65 29.54 9.08
C VAL A 235 21.76 30.06 7.95
N GLU A 236 22.32 30.96 7.11
CA GLU A 236 21.62 31.55 5.97
C GLU A 236 21.25 30.48 4.91
N ALA A 237 22.10 29.45 4.73
CA ALA A 237 21.81 28.34 3.81
C ALA A 237 20.68 27.48 4.34
N VAL A 238 20.66 27.16 5.64
CA VAL A 238 19.58 26.42 6.30
C VAL A 238 18.26 27.21 6.23
N ASP A 239 18.26 28.48 6.58
CA ASP A 239 17.08 29.33 6.51
C ASP A 239 16.53 29.46 5.08
N ARG A 240 17.39 29.60 4.10
CA ARG A 240 17.00 29.63 2.69
C ARG A 240 16.35 28.32 2.28
N ALA A 241 16.90 27.17 2.68
CA ALA A 241 16.35 25.84 2.39
C ALA A 241 14.97 25.68 3.05
N LEU A 242 14.80 26.04 4.32
CA LEU A 242 13.51 25.95 5.03
C LEU A 242 12.46 26.86 4.38
N ARG A 243 12.81 28.10 4.01
CA ARG A 243 11.90 28.99 3.26
C ARG A 243 11.51 28.40 1.91
N GLY A 244 12.47 27.86 1.17
CA GLY A 244 12.21 27.21 -0.12
C GLY A 244 11.28 26.00 -0.01
N LEU A 245 11.41 25.22 1.05
CA LEU A 245 10.54 24.07 1.34
C LEU A 245 9.12 24.52 1.72
N ARG A 246 9.00 25.55 2.59
CA ARG A 246 7.70 26.16 2.93
C ARG A 246 6.97 26.69 1.69
N ALA A 247 7.69 27.39 0.79
CA ALA A 247 7.14 27.87 -0.48
C ALA A 247 6.64 26.73 -1.39
N LYS A 248 7.21 25.55 -1.26
CA LYS A 248 6.76 24.32 -1.94
C LYS A 248 5.68 23.57 -1.16
N GLY A 249 5.15 24.13 -0.09
CA GLY A 249 4.06 23.58 0.71
C GLY A 249 4.48 22.46 1.66
N VAL A 250 5.75 22.40 2.07
CA VAL A 250 6.16 21.58 3.21
C VAL A 250 5.83 22.34 4.47
N GLU A 251 4.99 21.76 5.31
CA GLU A 251 4.66 22.35 6.61
C GLU A 251 5.86 22.22 7.55
N ILE A 252 6.47 23.34 7.92
CA ILE A 252 7.57 23.40 8.86
C ILE A 252 7.24 24.51 9.86
N GLY A 253 7.00 24.12 11.12
CA GLY A 253 6.78 25.03 12.24
C GLY A 253 8.08 25.58 12.81
N GLY A 254 8.00 26.61 13.64
CA GLY A 254 9.13 27.29 14.26
C GLY A 254 9.43 28.61 13.63
#